data_130cec719b3d028053a86c2fe7d3ca14
#
_entry.id   130cec719b3d028053a86c2fe7d3ca14
#
_cell.length_a   1.000
_cell.length_b   1.000
_cell.length_c   1.000
_cell.angle_alpha   90.00
_cell.angle_beta   90.00
_cell.angle_gamma   90.00
#
_symmetry.space_group_name_H-M   'P 1'
#
loop_
_entity.id
_entity.type
_entity.pdbx_description
1 polymer ?
#
loop_
_entity_poly.entity_id
_entity_poly.type
_entity_poly.pdbx_seq_one_letter_code
_entity_poly.pdbx_strand_id
1 'polypeptide(L)'
;MDFTSGAAPMNYQAFTNDSLTTMYEVVRGALDADDALKARGEEIRFRVRETPDWKLQTADLEMEMIRRGMTFELIDWSEGQAELPL
;
A
#
# COMPACT_ATOMS: atom_id res chain seq x y z
N MET A 1 8.06 -2.67 26.93
CA MET A 1 7.96 -2.81 26.18
C MET A 1 7.33 -3.15 25.55
N ASP A 2 7.24 -3.03 25.35
CA ASP A 2 6.90 -3.25 24.60
C ASP A 2 6.50 -3.58 23.80
N PHE A 3 6.45 -3.58 23.62
CA PHE A 3 6.29 -3.84 22.67
C PHE A 3 5.77 -4.22 22.00
N THR A 4 5.66 -4.04 21.96
CA THR A 4 5.35 -4.33 21.36
C THR A 4 5.20 -4.44 20.59
N SER A 5 5.30 -4.26 20.72
CA SER A 5 5.54 -4.59 19.84
C SER A 5 5.21 -4.55 18.51
N GLY A 6 5.85 -4.64 17.71
CA GLY A 6 5.64 -4.63 16.31
C GLY A 6 4.26 -4.35 15.82
N ALA A 7 3.33 -4.52 16.66
CA ALA A 7 1.96 -4.23 16.30
C ALA A 7 1.64 -2.74 16.34
N ALA A 8 2.55 -1.98 16.88
CA ALA A 8 2.28 -0.54 17.01
C ALA A 8 2.18 0.10 15.63
N PRO A 9 1.16 0.91 15.39
CA PRO A 9 1.06 1.61 14.12
C PRO A 9 2.16 2.65 13.99
N MET A 10 2.53 2.93 12.78
CA MET A 10 3.51 3.97 12.53
C MET A 10 2.89 5.33 12.82
N ASN A 11 3.72 6.24 13.29
CA ASN A 11 3.27 7.59 13.56
C ASN A 11 3.44 8.42 12.28
N TYR A 12 2.49 8.33 11.38
CA TYR A 12 2.58 9.03 10.12
C TYR A 12 2.52 10.53 10.28
N GLN A 13 2.05 11.00 11.43
CA GLN A 13 1.98 12.43 11.67
C GLN A 13 3.37 13.06 11.72
N ALA A 14 4.38 12.28 12.05
CA ALA A 14 5.75 12.78 12.12
C ALA A 14 6.44 12.82 10.77
N PHE A 15 5.79 12.33 9.74
CA PHE A 15 6.40 12.24 8.41
C PHE A 15 6.12 13.50 7.62
N THR A 16 7.08 13.87 6.76
CA THR A 16 6.85 14.98 5.83
C THR A 16 5.91 14.54 4.72
N ASN A 17 5.35 15.51 4.01
CA ASN A 17 4.51 15.20 2.88
C ASN A 17 5.28 14.39 1.84
N ASP A 18 6.55 14.75 1.60
CA ASP A 18 7.36 14.01 0.65
C ASP A 18 7.56 12.57 1.08
N SER A 19 7.79 12.37 2.37
CA SER A 19 7.96 11.00 2.89
C SER A 19 6.69 10.19 2.71
N LEU A 20 5.55 10.79 2.99
CA LEU A 20 4.27 10.10 2.82
C LEU A 20 4.08 9.70 1.36
N THR A 21 4.35 10.62 0.44
CA THR A 21 4.21 10.35 -0.98
C THR A 21 5.14 9.21 -1.39
N THR A 22 6.38 9.27 -0.93
CA THR A 22 7.34 8.22 -1.26
C THR A 22 6.89 6.86 -0.76
N MET A 23 6.41 6.81 0.48
CA MET A 23 5.92 5.55 1.03
C MET A 23 4.75 5.00 0.25
N TYR A 24 3.86 5.89 -0.16
CA TYR A 24 2.69 5.47 -0.93
C TYR A 24 3.12 4.91 -2.28
N GLU A 25 4.09 5.54 -2.92
CA GLU A 25 4.60 5.05 -4.20
C GLU A 25 5.35 3.74 -4.06
N VAL A 26 5.99 3.51 -2.91
CA VAL A 26 6.62 2.22 -2.65
C VAL A 26 5.57 1.11 -2.63
N VAL A 27 4.44 1.36 -1.98
CA VAL A 27 3.37 0.37 -1.95
C VAL A 27 2.86 0.11 -3.37
N ARG A 28 2.64 1.18 -4.12
CA ARG A 28 2.17 1.05 -5.50
C ARG A 28 3.14 0.25 -6.34
N GLY A 29 4.42 0.55 -6.19
CA GLY A 29 5.45 -0.16 -6.93
C GLY A 29 5.53 -1.64 -6.58
N ALA A 30 5.38 -1.95 -5.29
CA ALA A 30 5.39 -3.34 -4.87
C ALA A 30 4.21 -4.11 -5.46
N LEU A 31 3.05 -3.47 -5.47
CA LEU A 31 1.86 -4.09 -6.04
C LEU A 31 2.03 -4.31 -7.54
N ASP A 32 2.54 -3.29 -8.23
CA ASP A 32 2.76 -3.42 -9.67
C ASP A 32 3.78 -4.50 -9.98
N ALA A 33 4.82 -4.62 -9.16
CA ALA A 33 5.83 -5.65 -9.36
C ALA A 33 5.23 -7.04 -9.19
N ASP A 34 4.40 -7.23 -8.17
CA ASP A 34 3.74 -8.51 -7.97
C ASP A 34 2.84 -8.84 -9.15
N ASP A 35 2.08 -7.85 -9.62
CA ASP A 35 1.19 -8.09 -10.74
C ASP A 35 1.96 -8.45 -12.00
N ALA A 36 3.10 -7.79 -12.24
CA ALA A 36 3.92 -8.10 -13.39
C ALA A 36 4.50 -9.52 -13.32
N LEU A 37 4.95 -9.91 -12.12
CA LEU A 37 5.47 -11.26 -11.94
C LEU A 37 4.37 -12.29 -12.19
N LYS A 38 3.20 -12.03 -11.65
CA LYS A 38 2.08 -12.94 -11.84
C LYS A 38 1.70 -13.07 -13.29
N ALA A 39 1.72 -11.96 -14.02
CA ALA A 39 1.38 -11.98 -15.43
C ALA A 39 2.35 -12.82 -16.24
N ARG A 40 3.59 -12.94 -15.79
CA ARG A 40 4.59 -13.76 -16.45
C ARG A 40 4.62 -15.19 -15.94
N GLY A 41 3.71 -15.54 -15.04
CA GLY A 41 3.69 -16.87 -14.47
C GLY A 41 4.78 -17.11 -13.46
N GLU A 42 5.38 -16.04 -12.95
CA GLU A 42 6.45 -16.14 -11.95
C GLU A 42 5.86 -15.95 -10.58
N GLU A 43 6.60 -16.40 -9.58
CA GLU A 43 6.15 -16.30 -8.21
C GLU A 43 6.21 -14.85 -7.75
N ILE A 44 5.13 -14.38 -7.15
CA ILE A 44 5.09 -13.01 -6.66
C ILE A 44 6.05 -12.86 -5.48
N ARG A 45 6.51 -11.63 -5.26
CA ARG A 45 7.58 -11.40 -4.30
C ARG A 45 7.07 -10.78 -3.01
N PHE A 46 6.25 -9.75 -3.10
CA PHE A 46 5.85 -8.99 -1.93
C PHE A 46 4.54 -9.46 -1.35
N ARG A 47 3.73 -10.12 -2.15
CA ARG A 47 2.42 -10.63 -1.73
C ARG A 47 1.55 -9.53 -1.16
N VAL A 48 1.54 -8.40 -1.86
CA VAL A 48 0.84 -7.22 -1.36
C VAL A 48 -0.65 -7.51 -1.21
N ARG A 49 -1.25 -8.17 -2.19
CA ARG A 49 -2.68 -8.44 -2.12
C ARG A 49 -3.03 -9.54 -1.13
N GLU A 50 -2.06 -10.38 -0.78
CA GLU A 50 -2.31 -11.53 0.08
C GLU A 50 -2.02 -11.26 1.54
N THR A 51 -1.32 -10.16 1.83
CA THR A 51 -0.92 -9.85 3.20
C THR A 51 -1.72 -8.63 3.66
N PRO A 52 -2.68 -8.84 4.57
CA PRO A 52 -3.55 -7.72 4.99
C PRO A 52 -2.81 -6.52 5.54
N ASP A 53 -1.63 -6.73 6.10
CA ASP A 53 -0.87 -5.63 6.68
C ASP A 53 -0.56 -4.53 5.67
N TRP A 54 -0.28 -4.91 4.42
CA TRP A 54 -0.01 -3.91 3.39
C TRP A 54 -1.21 -2.98 3.22
N LYS A 55 -2.39 -3.56 3.15
CA LYS A 55 -3.60 -2.78 2.91
C LYS A 55 -3.93 -1.91 4.11
N LEU A 56 -3.77 -2.47 5.31
CA LEU A 56 -4.07 -1.72 6.52
C LEU A 56 -3.13 -0.53 6.68
N GLN A 57 -1.85 -0.74 6.48
CA GLN A 57 -0.91 0.36 6.60
C GLN A 57 -1.10 1.40 5.51
N THR A 58 -1.46 0.95 4.33
CA THR A 58 -1.75 1.87 3.23
C THR A 58 -2.97 2.72 3.55
N ALA A 59 -3.98 2.12 4.16
CA ALA A 59 -5.17 2.87 4.55
C ALA A 59 -4.82 3.96 5.57
N ASP A 60 -3.98 3.63 6.54
CA ASP A 60 -3.55 4.62 7.51
C ASP A 60 -2.77 5.76 6.84
N LEU A 61 -1.93 5.40 5.89
CA LEU A 61 -1.15 6.36 5.14
C LEU A 61 -2.07 7.28 4.35
N GLU A 62 -3.08 6.71 3.70
CA GLU A 62 -4.04 7.49 2.94
C GLU A 62 -4.81 8.45 3.83
N MET A 63 -5.20 7.98 5.01
CA MET A 63 -5.94 8.84 5.92
C MET A 63 -5.11 10.05 6.34
N GLU A 64 -3.84 9.84 6.58
CA GLU A 64 -2.98 10.96 6.95
C GLU A 64 -2.85 11.94 5.79
N MET A 65 -2.68 11.43 4.58
CA MET A 65 -2.58 12.30 3.41
C MET A 65 -3.87 13.07 3.18
N ILE A 66 -5.01 12.41 3.35
CA ILE A 66 -6.30 13.07 3.22
C ILE A 66 -6.45 14.16 4.27
N ARG A 67 -6.07 13.86 5.49
CA ARG A 67 -6.18 14.82 6.57
C ARG A 67 -5.37 16.09 6.28
N ARG A 68 -4.27 15.94 5.55
CA ARG A 68 -3.43 17.07 5.19
C ARG A 68 -3.89 17.78 3.93
N GLY A 69 -4.92 17.26 3.27
CA GLY A 69 -5.38 17.85 2.02
C GLY A 69 -4.48 17.55 0.84
N MET A 70 -3.71 16.48 0.93
CA MET A 70 -2.81 16.10 -0.16
C MET A 70 -3.58 15.45 -1.29
N THR A 71 -3.10 15.66 -2.50
CA THR A 71 -3.68 15.04 -3.68
C THR A 71 -2.85 13.81 -4.04
N PHE A 72 -3.51 12.69 -4.28
CA PHE A 72 -2.83 11.48 -4.68
C PHE A 72 -3.81 10.58 -5.39
N GLU A 73 -3.27 9.65 -6.15
CA GLU A 73 -4.07 8.71 -6.89
C GLU A 73 -4.22 7.43 -6.07
N LEU A 74 -5.45 7.02 -5.82
CA LEU A 74 -5.70 5.84 -5.01
C LEU A 74 -5.17 4.59 -5.68
N ILE A 75 -4.61 3.71 -4.88
CA ILE A 75 -4.15 2.42 -5.37
C ILE A 75 -5.38 1.53 -5.60
N ASP A 76 -5.40 0.88 -6.75
CA ASP A 76 -6.47 -0.04 -7.09
C ASP A 76 -6.09 -1.43 -6.57
N TRP A 77 -6.77 -1.86 -5.52
CA TRP A 77 -6.50 -3.15 -4.92
C TRP A 77 -7.20 -4.30 -5.62
N SER A 78 -8.09 -3.99 -6.54
CA SER A 78 -8.81 -5.03 -7.26
C SER A 78 -7.88 -5.73 -8.21
N GLU A 79 -7.90 -7.05 -8.21
CA GLU A 79 -7.07 -7.84 -9.09
C GLU A 79 -7.91 -8.29 -10.26
N GLY A 80 -7.48 -7.92 -11.47
CA GLY A 80 -8.18 -8.36 -12.66
C GLY A 80 -9.57 -7.81 -12.81
N GLN A 81 -9.86 -6.71 -12.15
CA GLN A 81 -11.20 -6.16 -12.21
C GLN A 81 -11.58 -5.76 -13.62
N ALA A 82 -10.60 -5.52 -14.46
CA ALA A 82 -10.90 -5.13 -15.84
C ALA A 82 -11.64 -6.24 -16.58
N GLU A 83 -11.49 -7.44 -16.12
CA GLU A 83 -12.14 -8.57 -16.77
C GLU A 83 -13.48 -8.88 -16.17
N LEU A 84 -13.91 -8.13 -15.20
CA LEU A 84 -15.19 -8.44 -14.59
C LEU A 84 -16.28 -8.43 -15.63
N PRO A 85 -16.93 -9.55 -15.80
CA PRO A 85 -18.07 -9.57 -16.71
C PRO A 85 -19.20 -8.82 -16.04
N LEU A 86 -19.86 -8.08 -16.75
CA LEU A 86 -20.96 -7.34 -16.16
C LEU A 86 -22.24 -7.59 -16.91
#